data_723899222d24eb7fe5d7112772a74db0
#
_entry.id   723899222d24eb7fe5d7112772a74db0
#
_cell.length_a   1.000
_cell.length_b   1.000
_cell.length_c   1.000
_cell.angle_alpha   90.00
_cell.angle_beta   90.00
_cell.angle_gamma   90.00
#
_symmetry.space_group_name_H-M   'P 1'
#
loop_
_entity.id
_entity.type
_entity.pdbx_description
1 polymer ?
#
loop_
_entity_poly.entity_id
_entity_poly.type
_entity_poly.pdbx_seq_one_letter_code
_entity_poly.pdbx_strand_id
1 'polypeptide(L)'
;MRIRLFVLLCLCSVGLARATPKTGNLPFTEKQFEMAVACIKHFEGWHNMKDYVGYGHQLQKGERYSARTMTQKQGDLLLRLDLMRNLYLFRGYGKDALLLSVLAYNVGPYAILGTSKRPKSRLLRKIERGDRNIYNDYIAFCRWHGRQVKSIKFRRHVEFDLFFVH
;
A
#
# COMPACT_ATOMS: atom_id res chain seq x y z
N MET A 1 -10.75 3.90 -64.45
CA MET A 1 -11.09 5.08 -63.66
C MET A 1 -11.01 4.68 -62.17
N ARG A 2 -9.89 5.04 -61.51
CA ARG A 2 -9.60 4.62 -60.12
C ARG A 2 -9.91 5.80 -59.19
N ILE A 3 -10.91 5.64 -58.39
CA ILE A 3 -11.31 6.61 -57.37
C ILE A 3 -10.39 6.43 -56.17
N ARG A 4 -9.56 7.43 -55.87
CA ARG A 4 -8.73 7.50 -54.66
C ARG A 4 -9.58 8.12 -53.56
N LEU A 5 -9.91 7.30 -52.56
CA LEU A 5 -10.57 7.75 -51.34
C LEU A 5 -9.49 8.35 -50.41
N PHE A 6 -9.50 9.66 -50.25
CA PHE A 6 -8.71 10.37 -49.23
C PHE A 6 -9.39 10.19 -47.89
N VAL A 7 -8.75 9.36 -47.00
CA VAL A 7 -9.15 9.31 -45.62
C VAL A 7 -8.41 10.44 -44.89
N LEU A 8 -9.18 11.45 -44.50
CA LEU A 8 -8.73 12.58 -43.69
C LEU A 8 -8.56 12.08 -42.24
N LEU A 9 -7.31 11.84 -41.80
CA LEU A 9 -7.02 11.51 -40.40
C LEU A 9 -7.16 12.80 -39.57
N CYS A 10 -8.30 12.94 -38.90
CA CYS A 10 -8.51 13.97 -37.90
C CYS A 10 -7.74 13.59 -36.65
N LEU A 11 -6.55 14.17 -36.45
CA LEU A 11 -5.76 14.07 -35.24
C LEU A 11 -6.47 14.88 -34.13
N CYS A 12 -7.43 14.23 -33.44
CA CYS A 12 -7.91 14.75 -32.18
C CYS A 12 -6.79 14.57 -31.16
N SER A 13 -6.07 15.63 -30.90
CA SER A 13 -5.21 15.78 -29.71
C SER A 13 -6.08 15.74 -28.45
N VAL A 14 -6.40 14.54 -27.99
CA VAL A 14 -6.99 14.37 -26.66
C VAL A 14 -5.90 14.70 -25.65
N GLY A 15 -5.90 15.93 -25.17
CA GLY A 15 -5.12 16.31 -24.00
C GLY A 15 -5.51 15.37 -22.87
N LEU A 16 -4.60 14.45 -22.49
CA LEU A 16 -4.71 13.71 -21.25
C LEU A 16 -4.62 14.71 -20.10
N ALA A 17 -5.75 15.32 -19.77
CA ALA A 17 -5.90 15.94 -18.47
C ALA A 17 -5.64 14.85 -17.44
N ARG A 18 -4.53 14.99 -16.72
CA ARG A 18 -4.20 14.19 -15.55
C ARG A 18 -5.34 14.43 -14.55
N ALA A 19 -6.35 13.57 -14.60
CA ALA A 19 -7.35 13.50 -13.57
C ALA A 19 -6.64 13.01 -12.30
N THR A 20 -6.18 13.95 -11.49
CA THR A 20 -5.92 13.67 -10.09
C THR A 20 -7.24 13.15 -9.52
N PRO A 21 -7.30 11.94 -8.96
CA PRO A 21 -8.51 11.50 -8.31
C PRO A 21 -8.85 12.56 -7.27
N LYS A 22 -10.04 13.19 -7.39
CA LYS A 22 -10.57 14.08 -6.36
C LYS A 22 -10.57 13.27 -5.08
N THR A 23 -9.71 13.59 -4.14
CA THR A 23 -9.64 13.01 -2.79
C THR A 23 -10.86 13.45 -2.00
N GLY A 24 -12.04 13.00 -2.45
CA GLY A 24 -13.28 13.18 -1.71
C GLY A 24 -13.18 12.42 -0.40
N ASN A 25 -13.05 13.13 0.70
CA ASN A 25 -13.15 12.64 2.09
C ASN A 25 -12.30 11.42 2.46
N LEU A 26 -11.04 11.40 2.07
CA LEU A 26 -10.10 10.46 2.67
C LEU A 26 -9.79 10.92 4.10
N PRO A 27 -9.73 10.00 5.09
CA PRO A 27 -9.47 10.33 6.49
C PRO A 27 -8.00 10.70 6.77
N PHE A 28 -7.24 11.03 5.75
CA PHE A 28 -5.83 11.44 5.80
C PHE A 28 -5.53 12.45 4.67
N THR A 29 -4.51 13.27 4.89
CA THR A 29 -4.02 14.26 3.92
C THR A 29 -3.07 13.63 2.91
N GLU A 30 -2.85 14.31 1.77
CA GLU A 30 -1.81 13.94 0.81
C GLU A 30 -0.43 13.87 1.47
N LYS A 31 -0.11 14.81 2.36
CA LYS A 31 1.15 14.82 3.14
C LYS A 31 1.30 13.53 3.97
N GLN A 32 0.24 13.06 4.60
CA GLN A 32 0.27 11.81 5.37
C GLN A 32 0.45 10.59 4.46
N PHE A 33 -0.13 10.60 3.27
CA PHE A 33 0.09 9.54 2.26
C PHE A 33 1.55 9.52 1.79
N GLU A 34 2.13 10.67 1.46
CA GLU A 34 3.54 10.77 1.07
C GLU A 34 4.49 10.33 2.20
N MET A 35 4.17 10.66 3.43
CA MET A 35 4.91 10.18 4.60
C MET A 35 4.82 8.64 4.74
N ALA A 36 3.66 8.04 4.45
CA ALA A 36 3.52 6.58 4.44
C ALA A 36 4.35 5.94 3.33
N VAL A 37 4.36 6.51 2.12
CA VAL A 37 5.21 6.08 1.01
C VAL A 37 6.69 6.14 1.41
N ALA A 38 7.14 7.24 2.00
CA ALA A 38 8.52 7.41 2.46
C ALA A 38 8.89 6.41 3.56
N CYS A 39 8.01 6.21 4.54
CA CYS A 39 8.18 5.24 5.62
C CYS A 39 8.33 3.81 5.07
N ILE A 40 7.46 3.39 4.15
CA ILE A 40 7.54 2.07 3.52
C ILE A 40 8.86 1.92 2.76
N LYS A 41 9.24 2.89 1.92
CA LYS A 41 10.52 2.87 1.19
C LYS A 41 11.72 2.70 2.11
N HIS A 42 11.71 3.40 3.24
CA HIS A 42 12.80 3.34 4.22
C HIS A 42 12.97 1.94 4.80
N PHE A 43 11.87 1.27 5.16
CA PHE A 43 11.93 -0.04 5.81
C PHE A 43 12.02 -1.22 4.85
N GLU A 44 11.44 -1.14 3.67
CA GLU A 44 11.53 -2.23 2.67
C GLU A 44 12.86 -2.20 1.92
N GLY A 45 13.39 -1.01 1.60
CA GLY A 45 14.52 -0.89 0.69
C GLY A 45 14.16 -1.31 -0.74
N TRP A 46 15.19 -1.52 -1.58
CA TRP A 46 15.02 -1.95 -2.96
C TRP A 46 15.19 -3.46 -3.11
N HIS A 47 14.16 -4.15 -3.58
CA HIS A 47 14.19 -5.60 -3.77
C HIS A 47 14.68 -5.98 -5.17
N ASN A 48 15.60 -6.97 -5.19
CA ASN A 48 16.21 -7.54 -6.39
C ASN A 48 15.93 -9.05 -6.51
N MET A 49 14.84 -9.51 -5.91
CA MET A 49 14.51 -10.94 -5.84
C MET A 49 13.62 -11.35 -7.01
N LYS A 50 13.59 -12.66 -7.33
CA LYS A 50 12.80 -13.19 -8.45
C LYS A 50 11.32 -12.85 -8.35
N ASP A 51 10.75 -12.95 -7.15
CA ASP A 51 9.31 -12.83 -6.91
C ASP A 51 8.91 -11.48 -6.29
N TYR A 52 9.90 -10.65 -5.93
CA TYR A 52 9.69 -9.32 -5.33
C TYR A 52 10.52 -8.26 -6.05
N VAL A 53 9.87 -7.19 -6.44
CA VAL A 53 10.48 -6.11 -7.21
C VAL A 53 10.22 -4.73 -6.58
N GLY A 54 11.07 -3.77 -6.91
CA GLY A 54 10.93 -2.40 -6.41
C GLY A 54 11.00 -2.33 -4.88
N TYR A 55 10.01 -1.76 -4.25
CA TYR A 55 9.90 -1.64 -2.79
C TYR A 55 9.06 -2.77 -2.16
N GLY A 56 9.29 -4.00 -2.59
CA GLY A 56 8.63 -5.18 -2.02
C GLY A 56 7.32 -5.58 -2.69
N HIS A 57 7.05 -5.09 -3.90
CA HIS A 57 5.89 -5.56 -4.67
C HIS A 57 6.07 -7.03 -5.06
N GLN A 58 5.14 -7.88 -4.64
CA GLN A 58 5.10 -9.29 -5.02
C GLN A 58 4.49 -9.43 -6.42
N LEU A 59 5.28 -9.98 -7.36
CA LEU A 59 4.83 -10.17 -8.74
C LEU A 59 3.57 -11.06 -8.80
N GLN A 60 2.56 -10.58 -9.50
CA GLN A 60 1.32 -11.30 -9.75
C GLN A 60 1.37 -12.01 -11.11
N LYS A 61 0.55 -13.05 -11.25
CA LYS A 61 0.43 -13.77 -12.53
C LYS A 61 0.03 -12.82 -13.66
N GLY A 62 0.87 -12.76 -14.70
CA GLY A 62 0.64 -11.90 -15.87
C GLY A 62 1.34 -10.55 -15.83
N GLU A 63 1.94 -10.16 -14.71
CA GLU A 63 2.79 -8.96 -14.65
C GLU A 63 4.14 -9.21 -15.32
N ARG A 64 4.58 -8.22 -16.12
CA ARG A 64 5.82 -8.31 -16.92
C ARG A 64 6.96 -7.45 -16.34
N TYR A 65 6.99 -7.30 -15.01
CA TYR A 65 8.09 -6.62 -14.36
C TYR A 65 9.27 -7.57 -14.10
N SER A 66 10.46 -7.02 -14.09
CA SER A 66 11.68 -7.74 -13.73
C SER A 66 12.53 -6.88 -12.82
N ALA A 67 13.08 -7.48 -11.77
CA ALA A 67 13.99 -6.81 -10.84
C ALA A 67 15.22 -6.19 -11.57
N ARG A 68 15.67 -6.80 -12.67
CA ARG A 68 16.82 -6.32 -13.44
C ARG A 68 16.55 -5.05 -14.26
N THR A 69 15.29 -4.85 -14.69
CA THR A 69 14.94 -3.77 -15.64
C THR A 69 14.02 -2.73 -15.00
N MET A 70 13.58 -2.96 -13.77
CA MET A 70 12.68 -2.03 -13.09
C MET A 70 13.38 -0.73 -12.75
N THR A 71 12.78 0.38 -13.17
CA THR A 71 13.21 1.73 -12.79
C THR A 71 12.66 2.11 -11.42
N GLN A 72 13.32 3.05 -10.74
CA GLN A 72 12.81 3.58 -9.46
C GLN A 72 11.41 4.18 -9.60
N LYS A 73 11.12 4.84 -10.74
CA LYS A 73 9.79 5.39 -11.04
C LYS A 73 8.71 4.31 -11.11
N GLN A 74 9.02 3.17 -11.72
CA GLN A 74 8.11 2.01 -11.77
C GLN A 74 7.90 1.41 -10.38
N GLY A 75 8.98 1.21 -9.61
CA GLY A 75 8.88 0.72 -8.23
C GLY A 75 8.09 1.65 -7.32
N ASP A 76 8.26 2.97 -7.47
CA ASP A 76 7.46 3.97 -6.75
C ASP A 76 5.98 3.90 -7.11
N LEU A 77 5.66 3.76 -8.39
CA LEU A 77 4.28 3.60 -8.83
C LEU A 77 3.64 2.32 -8.27
N LEU A 78 4.34 1.19 -8.30
CA LEU A 78 3.83 -0.07 -7.74
C LEU A 78 3.59 0.02 -6.24
N LEU A 79 4.53 0.61 -5.48
CA LEU A 79 4.34 0.84 -4.05
C LEU A 79 3.07 1.65 -3.77
N ARG A 80 2.87 2.75 -4.50
CA ARG A 80 1.68 3.60 -4.36
C ARG A 80 0.39 2.84 -4.68
N LEU A 81 0.39 2.04 -5.74
CA LEU A 81 -0.75 1.22 -6.11
C LEU A 81 -1.07 0.17 -5.04
N ASP A 82 -0.06 -0.50 -4.49
CA ASP A 82 -0.26 -1.49 -3.43
C ASP A 82 -0.74 -0.85 -2.13
N LEU A 83 -0.19 0.32 -1.76
CA LEU A 83 -0.69 1.08 -0.61
C LEU A 83 -2.14 1.53 -0.83
N MET A 84 -2.50 2.00 -2.02
CA MET A 84 -3.88 2.37 -2.37
C MET A 84 -4.84 1.17 -2.33
N ARG A 85 -4.40 -0.02 -2.76
CA ARG A 85 -5.19 -1.27 -2.61
C ARG A 85 -5.47 -1.58 -1.15
N ASN A 86 -4.46 -1.46 -0.29
CA ASN A 86 -4.65 -1.64 1.15
C ASN A 86 -5.61 -0.59 1.73
N LEU A 87 -5.45 0.69 1.36
CA LEU A 87 -6.35 1.76 1.77
C LEU A 87 -7.81 1.49 1.36
N TYR A 88 -8.02 0.94 0.17
CA TYR A 88 -9.36 0.55 -0.26
C TYR A 88 -9.95 -0.55 0.64
N LEU A 89 -9.15 -1.54 1.04
CA LEU A 89 -9.58 -2.61 1.96
C LEU A 89 -9.91 -2.06 3.35
N PHE A 90 -9.14 -1.09 3.85
CA PHE A 90 -9.32 -0.51 5.18
C PHE A 90 -10.13 0.80 5.20
N ARG A 91 -10.75 1.21 4.07
CA ARG A 91 -11.47 2.49 3.96
C ARG A 91 -12.57 2.70 5.00
N GLY A 92 -13.19 1.63 5.47
CA GLY A 92 -14.25 1.66 6.50
C GLY A 92 -13.75 1.94 7.92
N TYR A 93 -12.43 1.99 8.15
CA TYR A 93 -11.86 2.18 9.49
C TYR A 93 -11.50 3.66 9.79
N GLY A 94 -11.97 4.60 8.96
CA GLY A 94 -11.82 6.02 9.18
C GLY A 94 -10.37 6.45 9.43
N LYS A 95 -10.12 7.14 10.54
CA LYS A 95 -8.78 7.65 10.90
C LYS A 95 -7.71 6.56 11.04
N ASP A 96 -8.08 5.31 11.24
CA ASP A 96 -7.13 4.18 11.35
C ASP A 96 -6.78 3.54 10.00
N ALA A 97 -7.44 3.94 8.92
CA ALA A 97 -7.25 3.35 7.60
C ALA A 97 -5.79 3.41 7.11
N LEU A 98 -5.10 4.54 7.31
CA LEU A 98 -3.71 4.70 6.89
C LEU A 98 -2.76 3.84 7.74
N LEU A 99 -2.92 3.86 9.07
CA LEU A 99 -2.14 3.02 9.99
C LEU A 99 -2.26 1.53 9.64
N LEU A 100 -3.49 1.04 9.42
CA LEU A 100 -3.74 -0.35 9.04
C LEU A 100 -3.17 -0.69 7.68
N SER A 101 -3.19 0.25 6.74
CA SER A 101 -2.69 0.04 5.37
C SER A 101 -1.16 -0.04 5.31
N VAL A 102 -0.47 0.77 6.12
CA VAL A 102 1.00 0.70 6.27
C VAL A 102 1.41 -0.62 6.92
N LEU A 103 0.71 -1.06 7.96
CA LEU A 103 0.93 -2.37 8.56
C LEU A 103 0.71 -3.50 7.55
N ALA A 104 -0.41 -3.44 6.80
CA ALA A 104 -0.79 -4.44 5.81
C ALA A 104 0.23 -4.58 4.66
N TYR A 105 0.91 -3.49 4.31
CA TYR A 105 1.95 -3.53 3.29
C TYR A 105 3.05 -4.55 3.61
N ASN A 106 3.41 -4.65 4.89
CA ASN A 106 4.46 -5.59 5.33
C ASN A 106 3.93 -6.98 5.73
N VAL A 107 2.78 -7.05 6.44
CA VAL A 107 2.30 -8.33 7.00
C VAL A 107 1.21 -8.99 6.14
N GLY A 108 0.77 -8.31 5.09
CA GLY A 108 -0.40 -8.68 4.28
C GLY A 108 -1.73 -8.32 4.95
N PRO A 109 -2.73 -7.88 4.17
CA PRO A 109 -4.01 -7.39 4.72
C PRO A 109 -4.78 -8.46 5.49
N TYR A 110 -4.70 -9.71 5.09
CA TYR A 110 -5.42 -10.81 5.74
C TYR A 110 -4.79 -11.28 7.07
N ALA A 111 -3.57 -10.83 7.38
CA ALA A 111 -3.03 -10.99 8.74
C ALA A 111 -3.80 -10.12 9.75
N ILE A 112 -4.43 -9.06 9.28
CA ILE A 112 -5.20 -8.10 10.08
C ILE A 112 -6.69 -8.42 10.00
N LEU A 113 -7.22 -8.51 8.78
CA LEU A 113 -8.65 -8.74 8.48
C LEU A 113 -9.13 -10.15 8.86
N GLY A 114 -8.22 -11.13 8.88
CA GLY A 114 -8.58 -12.54 8.98
C GLY A 114 -9.05 -13.14 7.65
N THR A 115 -9.45 -14.40 7.70
CA THR A 115 -9.99 -15.18 6.58
C THR A 115 -11.05 -16.14 7.11
N SER A 116 -11.67 -16.96 6.26
CA SER A 116 -12.56 -18.04 6.71
C SER A 116 -11.90 -19.04 7.67
N LYS A 117 -10.56 -19.17 7.62
CA LYS A 117 -9.78 -20.10 8.46
C LYS A 117 -9.02 -19.40 9.59
N ARG A 118 -8.96 -18.07 9.60
CA ARG A 118 -8.22 -17.28 10.57
C ARG A 118 -9.07 -16.11 11.07
N PRO A 119 -9.27 -15.95 12.39
CA PRO A 119 -10.05 -14.85 12.91
C PRO A 119 -9.36 -13.50 12.66
N LYS A 120 -10.14 -12.43 12.70
CA LYS A 120 -9.62 -11.04 12.72
C LYS A 120 -8.57 -10.89 13.83
N SER A 121 -7.55 -10.09 13.58
CA SER A 121 -6.54 -9.77 14.58
C SER A 121 -7.14 -9.11 15.83
N ARG A 122 -6.44 -9.23 16.96
CA ARG A 122 -6.84 -8.54 18.21
C ARG A 122 -6.83 -7.02 18.04
N LEU A 123 -5.85 -6.50 17.29
CA LEU A 123 -5.77 -5.10 16.89
C LEU A 123 -7.09 -4.64 16.25
N LEU A 124 -7.51 -5.33 15.19
CA LEU A 124 -8.70 -4.93 14.43
C LEU A 124 -9.97 -4.99 15.28
N ARG A 125 -10.14 -6.06 16.08
CA ARG A 125 -11.29 -6.19 16.99
C ARG A 125 -11.37 -5.09 18.03
N LYS A 126 -10.22 -4.56 18.48
CA LYS A 126 -10.18 -3.42 19.40
C LYS A 126 -10.62 -2.14 18.70
N ILE A 127 -10.10 -1.87 17.52
CA ILE A 127 -10.50 -0.70 16.70
C ILE A 127 -12.02 -0.73 16.44
N GLU A 128 -12.57 -1.88 16.05
CA GLU A 128 -14.00 -2.06 15.79
C GLU A 128 -14.89 -1.78 17.03
N ARG A 129 -14.36 -1.93 18.24
CA ARG A 129 -15.05 -1.59 19.49
C ARG A 129 -14.77 -0.18 20.01
N GLY A 130 -13.99 0.61 19.25
CA GLY A 130 -13.59 1.96 19.67
C GLY A 130 -12.49 1.99 20.76
N ASP A 131 -11.89 0.83 21.09
CA ASP A 131 -10.78 0.77 22.06
C ASP A 131 -9.50 1.35 21.44
N ARG A 132 -9.03 2.47 22.01
CA ARG A 132 -7.83 3.16 21.54
C ARG A 132 -6.54 2.64 22.17
N ASN A 133 -6.60 1.75 23.15
CA ASN A 133 -5.41 1.12 23.73
C ASN A 133 -4.91 -0.02 22.86
N ILE A 134 -4.46 0.33 21.64
CA ILE A 134 -4.07 -0.61 20.57
C ILE A 134 -2.55 -0.73 20.35
N TYR A 135 -1.75 0.08 21.06
CA TYR A 135 -0.30 0.12 20.86
C TYR A 135 0.37 -1.27 20.94
N ASN A 136 0.13 -2.00 22.04
CA ASN A 136 0.73 -3.32 22.23
C ASN A 136 0.26 -4.34 21.17
N ASP A 137 -0.98 -4.21 20.70
CA ASP A 137 -1.53 -5.07 19.66
C ASP A 137 -0.90 -4.79 18.29
N TYR A 138 -0.57 -3.53 18.02
CA TYR A 138 0.15 -3.10 16.81
C TYR A 138 1.61 -3.58 16.85
N ILE A 139 2.31 -3.36 17.96
CA ILE A 139 3.70 -3.79 18.15
C ILE A 139 3.85 -5.31 18.09
N ALA A 140 2.82 -6.08 18.46
CA ALA A 140 2.85 -7.54 18.39
C ALA A 140 3.06 -8.10 16.96
N PHE A 141 2.82 -7.30 15.91
CA PHE A 141 3.15 -7.65 14.52
C PHE A 141 4.67 -7.58 14.20
N CYS A 142 5.51 -7.90 15.17
CA CYS A 142 6.96 -7.92 15.06
C CYS A 142 7.57 -9.33 15.08
N ARG A 143 6.78 -10.37 14.81
CA ARG A 143 7.24 -11.76 14.88
C ARG A 143 7.53 -12.34 13.49
N TRP A 144 8.63 -13.10 13.39
CA TRP A 144 8.96 -13.93 12.25
C TRP A 144 9.26 -15.35 12.74
N HIS A 145 8.60 -16.36 12.18
CA HIS A 145 8.66 -17.75 12.66
C HIS A 145 8.48 -17.87 14.19
N GLY A 146 7.50 -17.15 14.75
CA GLY A 146 7.19 -17.17 16.18
C GLY A 146 8.13 -16.35 17.08
N ARG A 147 9.29 -15.91 16.58
CA ARG A 147 10.29 -15.13 17.34
C ARG A 147 10.12 -13.63 17.08
N GLN A 148 10.32 -12.82 18.11
CA GLN A 148 10.36 -11.36 17.94
C GLN A 148 11.64 -10.94 17.21
N VAL A 149 11.48 -10.04 16.20
CA VAL A 149 12.58 -9.46 15.44
C VAL A 149 12.71 -7.99 15.83
N LYS A 150 13.88 -7.61 16.35
CA LYS A 150 14.13 -6.24 16.87
C LYS A 150 13.92 -5.16 15.81
N SER A 151 14.40 -5.36 14.59
CA SER A 151 14.21 -4.39 13.49
C SER A 151 12.75 -4.22 13.10
N ILE A 152 11.98 -5.33 13.04
CA ILE A 152 10.54 -5.26 12.76
C ILE A 152 9.80 -4.57 13.92
N LYS A 153 10.21 -4.83 15.17
CA LYS A 153 9.64 -4.16 16.34
C LYS A 153 9.89 -2.65 16.27
N PHE A 154 11.11 -2.23 15.95
CA PHE A 154 11.45 -0.82 15.76
C PHE A 154 10.59 -0.17 14.65
N ARG A 155 10.43 -0.86 13.51
CA ARG A 155 9.53 -0.41 12.44
C ARG A 155 8.09 -0.18 12.95
N ARG A 156 7.54 -1.10 13.76
CA ARG A 156 6.18 -0.95 14.33
C ARG A 156 6.06 0.28 15.22
N HIS A 157 7.09 0.60 16.02
CA HIS A 157 7.10 1.82 16.83
C HIS A 157 7.02 3.06 15.94
N VAL A 158 7.88 3.17 14.93
CA VAL A 158 7.92 4.32 14.01
C VAL A 158 6.59 4.45 13.25
N GLU A 159 6.05 3.36 12.70
CA GLU A 159 4.76 3.39 12.00
C GLU A 159 3.62 3.83 12.91
N PHE A 160 3.59 3.36 14.15
CA PHE A 160 2.55 3.75 15.12
C PHE A 160 2.66 5.23 15.47
N ASP A 161 3.84 5.72 15.78
CA ASP A 161 4.08 7.13 16.13
C ASP A 161 3.73 8.09 14.98
N LEU A 162 3.95 7.67 13.73
CA LEU A 162 3.68 8.49 12.56
C LEU A 162 2.20 8.52 12.15
N PHE A 163 1.47 7.42 12.33
CA PHE A 163 0.15 7.23 11.70
C PHE A 163 -0.99 6.97 12.67
N PHE A 164 -0.74 6.78 13.97
CA PHE A 164 -1.80 6.65 14.95
C PHE A 164 -2.42 8.03 15.24
N VAL A 165 -3.75 8.09 15.14
CA VAL A 165 -4.54 9.29 15.47
C VAL A 165 -5.37 8.99 16.71
N HIS A 166 -5.20 9.80 17.75
CA HIS A 166 -5.90 9.67 19.04
C HIS A 166 -7.42 9.84 18.95
#